data_bb503460d221b6e08964003efe3ebc12
#
_entry.id   bb503460d221b6e08964003efe3ebc12
#
_cell.length_a   1.000
_cell.length_b   1.000
_cell.length_c   1.000
_cell.angle_alpha   90.00
_cell.angle_beta   90.00
_cell.angle_gamma   90.00
#
_symmetry.space_group_name_H-M   'P 1'
#
loop_
_entity.id
_entity.type
_entity.pdbx_description
1 polymer ?
#
loop_
_entity_poly.entity_id
_entity_poly.type
_entity_poly.pdbx_seq_one_letter_code
_entity_poly.pdbx_strand_id
1 'polypeptide(L)'
;MIAEASGPAAVPIPAGQVDFLIATAARAPSVHNTQPWRFRAGEYAIELYADQHRKLRVDPLGREMLISCGAALFGLRLAVRSLGHVPIVELLPDPARLRLLARVSFGAAEPLTSRERQLLAALPHRHTHRGRFAPGPLPAGLVAGLQHDALAEGATLVLVDRPLAYQQLAGIAGAAGPRQDQDPLAQAEVRRWSRAAAGPARDGIPAHALPATAARRPGRLPQRDFDLGRGIARLPSGGAPPPATAVLLTSGDRRADWLRAGQALHRVLLHAASQWVFASLHTQPLEDAAARDLIRSRLALPGHPQMLLQLGPATAASPTARRRPAEPDGP
;
A
#
# COMPACT_ATOMS: atom_id res chain seq x y z
N MET A 1 -5.37 -47.72 2.72
CA MET A 1 -6.36 -46.67 2.42
C MET A 1 -6.00 -45.47 3.28
N ILE A 2 -5.35 -44.47 2.71
CA ILE A 2 -5.05 -43.20 3.35
C ILE A 2 -6.30 -42.35 3.08
N ALA A 3 -7.05 -42.01 4.14
CA ALA A 3 -8.18 -41.09 4.04
C ALA A 3 -7.64 -39.73 3.60
N GLU A 4 -8.00 -39.27 2.40
CA GLU A 4 -7.84 -37.89 2.01
C GLU A 4 -8.62 -37.04 3.00
N ALA A 5 -7.89 -36.24 3.75
CA ALA A 5 -8.50 -35.20 4.60
C ALA A 5 -9.16 -34.20 3.64
N SER A 6 -10.47 -34.37 3.40
CA SER A 6 -11.29 -33.38 2.70
C SER A 6 -11.19 -32.08 3.50
N GLY A 7 -10.50 -31.10 2.92
CA GLY A 7 -10.50 -29.74 3.45
C GLY A 7 -11.93 -29.22 3.63
N PRO A 8 -12.17 -28.23 4.47
CA PRO A 8 -13.51 -27.71 4.71
C PRO A 8 -14.14 -27.34 3.37
N ALA A 9 -15.37 -27.83 3.12
CA ALA A 9 -16.11 -27.57 1.89
C ALA A 9 -16.22 -26.04 1.70
N ALA A 10 -15.82 -25.58 0.52
CA ALA A 10 -15.90 -24.16 0.19
C ALA A 10 -17.39 -23.73 0.22
N VAL A 11 -17.66 -22.62 0.90
CA VAL A 11 -19.01 -22.03 0.99
C VAL A 11 -19.22 -21.14 -0.24
N PRO A 12 -20.39 -21.23 -0.92
CA PRO A 12 -20.70 -20.32 -2.01
C PRO A 12 -20.69 -18.85 -1.55
N ILE A 13 -20.26 -17.97 -2.44
CA ILE A 13 -20.30 -16.53 -2.17
C ILE A 13 -21.78 -16.12 -2.04
N PRO A 14 -22.20 -15.43 -0.96
CA PRO A 14 -23.57 -15.04 -0.77
C PRO A 14 -24.06 -14.16 -1.94
N ALA A 15 -25.24 -14.45 -2.47
CA ALA A 15 -25.81 -13.73 -3.61
C ALA A 15 -25.87 -12.21 -3.35
N GLY A 16 -25.48 -11.42 -4.32
CA GLY A 16 -25.46 -9.95 -4.22
C GLY A 16 -24.30 -9.35 -3.43
N GLN A 17 -23.39 -10.13 -2.84
CA GLN A 17 -22.27 -9.61 -2.05
C GLN A 17 -20.97 -9.36 -2.85
N VAL A 18 -20.90 -9.80 -4.09
CA VAL A 18 -19.70 -9.67 -4.93
C VAL A 18 -19.26 -8.20 -5.08
N ASP A 19 -20.20 -7.31 -5.42
CA ASP A 19 -19.91 -5.88 -5.59
C ASP A 19 -19.40 -5.24 -4.28
N PHE A 20 -19.96 -5.60 -3.15
CA PHE A 20 -19.51 -5.15 -1.83
C PHE A 20 -18.09 -5.61 -1.51
N LEU A 21 -17.79 -6.89 -1.76
CA LEU A 21 -16.47 -7.49 -1.53
C LEU A 21 -15.40 -6.80 -2.37
N ILE A 22 -15.68 -6.64 -3.67
CA ILE A 22 -14.76 -5.99 -4.61
C ILE A 22 -14.61 -4.49 -4.30
N ALA A 23 -15.70 -3.79 -3.99
CA ALA A 23 -15.65 -2.37 -3.63
C ALA A 23 -14.84 -2.13 -2.35
N THR A 24 -14.94 -3.01 -1.37
CA THR A 24 -14.17 -2.96 -0.13
C THR A 24 -12.68 -3.22 -0.41
N ALA A 25 -12.35 -4.24 -1.18
CA ALA A 25 -10.98 -4.53 -1.62
C ALA A 25 -10.35 -3.35 -2.37
N ALA A 26 -11.13 -2.70 -3.24
CA ALA A 26 -10.68 -1.56 -4.04
C ALA A 26 -10.35 -0.29 -3.22
N ARG A 27 -10.73 -0.20 -1.93
CA ARG A 27 -10.31 0.89 -1.04
C ARG A 27 -8.82 0.85 -0.67
N ALA A 28 -8.12 -0.18 -1.05
CA ALA A 28 -6.69 -0.35 -0.80
C ALA A 28 -5.83 0.82 -1.30
N PRO A 29 -4.65 1.06 -0.70
CA PRO A 29 -3.64 1.94 -1.28
C PRO A 29 -3.04 1.31 -2.55
N SER A 30 -2.62 2.15 -3.49
CA SER A 30 -1.79 1.74 -4.62
C SER A 30 -0.82 2.84 -5.01
N VAL A 31 0.31 2.45 -5.62
CA VAL A 31 1.28 3.41 -6.14
C VAL A 31 0.57 4.39 -7.08
N HIS A 32 0.75 5.69 -6.88
CA HIS A 32 0.09 6.77 -7.64
C HIS A 32 -1.44 6.64 -7.80
N ASN A 33 -2.11 5.84 -6.93
CA ASN A 33 -3.52 5.50 -7.07
C ASN A 33 -3.84 4.83 -8.41
N THR A 34 -2.90 4.06 -8.95
CA THR A 34 -3.06 3.33 -10.21
C THR A 34 -4.12 2.23 -10.14
N GLN A 35 -4.36 1.66 -8.96
CA GLN A 35 -5.34 0.59 -8.73
C GLN A 35 -5.14 -0.58 -9.71
N PRO A 36 -3.97 -1.25 -9.66
CA PRO A 36 -3.52 -2.19 -10.68
C PRO A 36 -4.06 -3.61 -10.46
N TRP A 37 -5.30 -3.71 -10.06
CA TRP A 37 -6.00 -4.96 -9.78
C TRP A 37 -7.25 -5.13 -10.62
N ARG A 38 -7.57 -6.39 -10.92
CA ARG A 38 -8.82 -6.84 -11.50
C ARG A 38 -9.33 -8.02 -10.68
N PHE A 39 -10.63 -8.19 -10.60
CA PHE A 39 -11.24 -9.29 -9.87
C PHE A 39 -12.16 -10.09 -10.78
N ARG A 40 -12.15 -11.41 -10.61
CA ARG A 40 -13.11 -12.31 -11.20
C ARG A 40 -13.83 -13.05 -10.08
N ALA A 41 -15.15 -12.93 -10.05
CA ALA A 41 -15.96 -13.69 -9.11
C ALA A 41 -16.41 -15.00 -9.77
N GLY A 42 -16.16 -16.11 -9.09
CA GLY A 42 -16.77 -17.40 -9.34
C GLY A 42 -17.82 -17.70 -8.27
N GLU A 43 -18.37 -18.90 -8.29
CA GLU A 43 -19.39 -19.34 -7.32
C GLU A 43 -18.81 -19.45 -5.90
N TYR A 44 -17.59 -19.96 -5.76
CA TYR A 44 -16.97 -20.30 -4.47
C TYR A 44 -15.74 -19.45 -4.14
N ALA A 45 -15.27 -18.64 -5.06
CA ALA A 45 -14.03 -17.86 -4.85
C ALA A 45 -14.02 -16.58 -5.66
N ILE A 46 -13.27 -15.59 -5.15
CA ILE A 46 -12.88 -14.39 -5.88
C ILE A 46 -11.40 -14.51 -6.21
N GLU A 47 -11.07 -14.39 -7.49
CA GLU A 47 -9.71 -14.36 -8.01
C GLU A 47 -9.23 -12.92 -8.18
N LEU A 48 -8.00 -12.65 -7.72
CA LEU A 48 -7.32 -11.36 -7.86
C LEU A 48 -6.25 -11.48 -8.94
N TYR A 49 -6.29 -10.57 -9.91
CA TYR A 49 -5.35 -10.48 -11.03
C TYR A 49 -4.61 -9.15 -11.03
N ALA A 50 -3.35 -9.19 -11.49
CA ALA A 50 -2.59 -7.98 -11.84
C ALA A 50 -3.06 -7.39 -13.17
N ASP A 51 -3.35 -6.09 -13.19
CA ASP A 51 -3.61 -5.32 -14.41
C ASP A 51 -2.30 -4.74 -14.95
N GLN A 52 -1.69 -5.44 -15.90
CA GLN A 52 -0.40 -5.05 -16.49
C GLN A 52 -0.42 -3.70 -17.21
N HIS A 53 -1.58 -3.26 -17.70
CA HIS A 53 -1.73 -1.93 -18.34
C HIS A 53 -1.59 -0.77 -17.35
N ARG A 54 -1.59 -1.08 -16.05
CA ARG A 54 -1.43 -0.11 -14.95
C ARG A 54 -0.09 -0.24 -14.22
N LYS A 55 0.79 -1.09 -14.73
CA LYS A 55 2.17 -1.18 -14.23
C LYS A 55 2.93 0.10 -14.58
N LEU A 56 3.69 0.62 -13.63
CA LEU A 56 4.53 1.79 -13.86
C LEU A 56 5.82 1.40 -14.60
N ARG A 57 6.32 2.33 -15.41
CA ARG A 57 7.61 2.18 -16.09
C ARG A 57 8.76 2.10 -15.08
N VAL A 58 8.68 2.88 -14.00
CA VAL A 58 9.66 2.87 -12.91
C VAL A 58 9.63 1.58 -12.08
N ASP A 59 8.65 0.71 -12.31
CA ASP A 59 8.46 -0.60 -11.66
C ASP A 59 8.56 -1.76 -12.68
N PRO A 60 9.72 -1.98 -13.32
CA PRO A 60 9.86 -2.94 -14.42
C PRO A 60 9.54 -4.38 -14.00
N LEU A 61 9.86 -4.74 -12.76
CA LEU A 61 9.57 -6.08 -12.19
C LEU A 61 8.12 -6.21 -11.68
N GLY A 62 7.36 -5.12 -11.57
CA GLY A 62 6.01 -5.11 -11.00
C GLY A 62 5.96 -5.29 -9.49
N ARG A 63 7.05 -4.97 -8.77
CA ARG A 63 7.12 -5.06 -7.32
C ARG A 63 6.07 -4.18 -6.65
N GLU A 64 6.02 -2.89 -7.00
CA GLU A 64 5.04 -1.95 -6.44
C GLU A 64 3.62 -2.25 -6.87
N MET A 65 3.45 -2.75 -8.09
CA MET A 65 2.18 -3.27 -8.59
C MET A 65 1.68 -4.44 -7.72
N LEU A 66 2.55 -5.43 -7.41
CA LEU A 66 2.18 -6.56 -6.57
C LEU A 66 1.95 -6.16 -5.11
N ILE A 67 2.72 -5.23 -4.55
CA ILE A 67 2.45 -4.65 -3.22
C ILE A 67 1.06 -3.99 -3.21
N SER A 68 0.70 -3.25 -4.26
CA SER A 68 -0.62 -2.64 -4.38
C SER A 68 -1.73 -3.70 -4.45
N CYS A 69 -1.54 -4.78 -5.22
CA CYS A 69 -2.47 -5.91 -5.30
C CYS A 69 -2.56 -6.66 -3.95
N GLY A 70 -1.46 -6.83 -3.24
CA GLY A 70 -1.45 -7.41 -1.89
C GLY A 70 -2.26 -6.57 -0.90
N ALA A 71 -2.20 -5.25 -1.00
CA ALA A 71 -3.05 -4.37 -0.20
C ALA A 71 -4.55 -4.56 -0.52
N ALA A 72 -4.90 -4.75 -1.80
CA ALA A 72 -6.27 -5.07 -2.20
C ALA A 72 -6.71 -6.45 -1.71
N LEU A 73 -5.81 -7.45 -1.72
CA LEU A 73 -6.05 -8.77 -1.15
C LEU A 73 -6.40 -8.70 0.35
N PHE A 74 -5.67 -7.90 1.14
CA PHE A 74 -6.03 -7.70 2.55
C PHE A 74 -7.42 -7.08 2.69
N GLY A 75 -7.76 -6.10 1.86
CA GLY A 75 -9.10 -5.51 1.85
C GLY A 75 -10.19 -6.53 1.51
N LEU A 76 -9.94 -7.44 0.57
CA LEU A 76 -10.86 -8.54 0.24
C LEU A 76 -11.03 -9.52 1.40
N ARG A 77 -9.93 -9.93 2.05
CA ARG A 77 -9.96 -10.78 3.25
C ARG A 77 -10.80 -10.15 4.37
N LEU A 78 -10.60 -8.86 4.60
CA LEU A 78 -11.35 -8.11 5.61
C LEU A 78 -12.85 -8.00 5.25
N ALA A 79 -13.17 -7.88 3.95
CA ALA A 79 -14.55 -7.90 3.48
C ALA A 79 -15.22 -9.27 3.70
N VAL A 80 -14.53 -10.37 3.43
CA VAL A 80 -15.02 -11.73 3.74
C VAL A 80 -15.27 -11.89 5.24
N ARG A 81 -14.33 -11.38 6.08
CA ARG A 81 -14.53 -11.35 7.53
C ARG A 81 -15.78 -10.58 7.93
N SER A 82 -16.09 -9.47 7.26
CA SER A 82 -17.28 -8.66 7.56
C SER A 82 -18.61 -9.38 7.27
N LEU A 83 -18.57 -10.40 6.41
CA LEU A 83 -19.70 -11.30 6.17
C LEU A 83 -19.77 -12.49 7.14
N GLY A 84 -18.89 -12.53 8.15
CA GLY A 84 -18.88 -13.57 9.17
C GLY A 84 -18.17 -14.85 8.75
N HIS A 85 -17.31 -14.83 7.74
CA HIS A 85 -16.57 -16.00 7.29
C HIS A 85 -15.06 -15.84 7.41
N VAL A 86 -14.34 -16.95 7.61
CA VAL A 86 -12.88 -16.99 7.54
C VAL A 86 -12.45 -17.01 6.06
N PRO A 87 -11.59 -16.08 5.60
CA PRO A 87 -11.07 -16.13 4.25
C PRO A 87 -9.99 -17.23 4.11
N ILE A 88 -10.15 -18.13 3.16
CA ILE A 88 -9.14 -19.09 2.74
C ILE A 88 -8.41 -18.51 1.55
N VAL A 89 -7.09 -18.33 1.64
CA VAL A 89 -6.30 -17.63 0.62
C VAL A 89 -5.23 -18.55 0.05
N GLU A 90 -5.28 -18.72 -1.27
CA GLU A 90 -4.21 -19.34 -2.05
C GLU A 90 -3.43 -18.23 -2.76
N LEU A 91 -2.16 -18.05 -2.41
CA LEU A 91 -1.27 -17.09 -3.08
C LEU A 91 -0.59 -17.75 -4.28
N LEU A 92 -0.64 -17.07 -5.43
CA LEU A 92 -0.02 -17.52 -6.69
C LEU A 92 -0.44 -18.96 -7.05
N PRO A 93 -1.75 -19.26 -7.11
CA PRO A 93 -2.27 -20.62 -7.13
C PRO A 93 -1.91 -21.40 -8.40
N ASP A 94 -1.49 -20.70 -9.46
CA ASP A 94 -1.14 -21.31 -10.75
C ASP A 94 0.15 -20.68 -11.30
N PRO A 95 1.27 -21.43 -11.33
CA PRO A 95 2.54 -20.95 -11.88
C PRO A 95 2.49 -20.58 -13.36
N ALA A 96 1.57 -21.16 -14.14
CA ALA A 96 1.42 -20.85 -15.56
C ALA A 96 0.63 -19.56 -15.81
N ARG A 97 -0.20 -19.15 -14.85
CA ARG A 97 -1.04 -17.95 -14.93
C ARG A 97 -0.42 -16.80 -14.14
N LEU A 98 0.67 -16.23 -14.64
CA LEU A 98 1.44 -15.19 -13.93
C LEU A 98 0.65 -13.97 -13.50
N ARG A 99 -0.49 -13.67 -14.12
CA ARG A 99 -1.36 -12.55 -13.74
C ARG A 99 -2.29 -12.90 -12.59
N LEU A 100 -2.58 -14.16 -12.32
CA LEU A 100 -3.37 -14.62 -11.20
C LEU A 100 -2.52 -14.57 -9.93
N LEU A 101 -2.89 -13.69 -9.00
CA LEU A 101 -2.11 -13.39 -7.81
C LEU A 101 -2.62 -14.09 -6.55
N ALA A 102 -3.93 -14.24 -6.45
CA ALA A 102 -4.55 -14.95 -5.35
C ALA A 102 -5.94 -15.44 -5.69
N ARG A 103 -6.37 -16.51 -5.00
CA ARG A 103 -7.75 -16.98 -4.94
C ARG A 103 -8.21 -16.90 -3.49
N VAL A 104 -9.40 -16.34 -3.26
CA VAL A 104 -9.98 -16.17 -1.92
C VAL A 104 -11.33 -16.89 -1.89
N SER A 105 -11.44 -17.92 -1.07
CA SER A 105 -12.65 -18.70 -0.85
C SER A 105 -13.18 -18.42 0.56
N PHE A 106 -14.45 -18.78 0.80
CA PHE A 106 -15.15 -18.62 2.06
C PHE A 106 -15.00 -19.91 2.88
N GLY A 107 -14.38 -19.82 4.03
CA GLY A 107 -14.28 -20.90 5.01
C GLY A 107 -15.40 -20.86 6.05
N ALA A 108 -15.13 -21.45 7.21
CA ALA A 108 -16.08 -21.56 8.30
C ALA A 108 -16.67 -20.22 8.72
N ALA A 109 -17.89 -20.26 9.23
CA ALA A 109 -18.53 -19.11 9.85
C ALA A 109 -17.83 -18.80 11.18
N GLU A 110 -17.41 -17.54 11.36
CA GLU A 110 -16.75 -17.08 12.58
C GLU A 110 -17.02 -15.58 12.78
N PRO A 111 -17.43 -15.16 13.98
CA PRO A 111 -17.73 -13.77 14.26
C PRO A 111 -16.48 -12.88 14.11
N LEU A 112 -16.71 -11.61 13.75
CA LEU A 112 -15.68 -10.59 13.71
C LEU A 112 -15.04 -10.36 15.07
N THR A 113 -13.73 -10.29 15.11
CA THR A 113 -12.99 -9.80 16.26
C THR A 113 -13.16 -8.29 16.46
N SER A 114 -12.90 -7.78 17.65
CA SER A 114 -12.90 -6.34 17.92
C SER A 114 -11.88 -5.61 17.06
N ARG A 115 -10.75 -6.26 16.79
CA ARG A 115 -9.70 -5.72 15.93
C ARG A 115 -10.17 -5.57 14.49
N GLU A 116 -10.80 -6.57 13.91
CA GLU A 116 -11.33 -6.51 12.54
C GLU A 116 -12.41 -5.44 12.40
N ARG A 117 -13.29 -5.29 13.39
CA ARG A 117 -14.28 -4.19 13.41
C ARG A 117 -13.61 -2.82 13.38
N GLN A 118 -12.53 -2.63 14.16
CA GLN A 118 -11.76 -1.40 14.18
C GLN A 118 -11.12 -1.09 12.82
N LEU A 119 -10.53 -2.10 12.16
CA LEU A 119 -9.93 -1.94 10.83
C LEU A 119 -10.98 -1.63 9.76
N LEU A 120 -12.14 -2.28 9.80
CA LEU A 120 -13.26 -1.99 8.89
C LEU A 120 -13.76 -0.55 9.05
N ALA A 121 -13.92 -0.07 10.26
CA ALA A 121 -14.35 1.30 10.54
C ALA A 121 -13.34 2.35 10.02
N ALA A 122 -12.07 2.00 9.89
CA ALA A 122 -11.03 2.89 9.36
C ALA A 122 -11.00 2.98 7.82
N LEU A 123 -11.59 2.03 7.10
CA LEU A 123 -11.57 1.99 5.63
C LEU A 123 -12.04 3.29 4.95
N PRO A 124 -13.13 3.96 5.38
CA PRO A 124 -13.62 5.16 4.70
C PRO A 124 -12.65 6.34 4.74
N HIS A 125 -11.90 6.52 5.82
CA HIS A 125 -11.03 7.68 6.03
C HIS A 125 -9.54 7.37 5.83
N ARG A 126 -9.13 6.11 5.73
CA ARG A 126 -7.75 5.75 5.40
C ARG A 126 -7.34 6.37 4.05
N HIS A 127 -6.29 7.16 4.06
CA HIS A 127 -5.69 7.76 2.86
C HIS A 127 -4.17 7.85 3.01
N THR A 128 -3.45 8.08 1.89
CA THR A 128 -2.04 8.44 1.92
C THR A 128 -1.94 9.93 2.19
N HIS A 129 -1.34 10.30 3.33
CA HIS A 129 -1.14 11.69 3.69
C HIS A 129 0.01 12.28 2.87
N ARG A 130 -0.20 13.45 2.29
CA ARG A 130 0.82 14.15 1.48
C ARG A 130 1.05 15.58 1.94
N GLY A 131 0.29 16.02 2.94
CA GLY A 131 0.43 17.31 3.59
C GLY A 131 1.41 17.26 4.77
N ARG A 132 1.30 18.27 5.62
CA ARG A 132 1.98 18.31 6.92
C ARG A 132 1.20 17.48 7.92
N PHE A 133 1.93 16.71 8.71
CA PHE A 133 1.35 16.10 9.89
C PHE A 133 1.06 17.18 10.95
N ALA A 134 0.01 16.99 11.71
CA ALA A 134 -0.26 17.80 12.89
C ALA A 134 0.87 17.60 13.93
N PRO A 135 1.16 18.63 14.75
CA PRO A 135 2.12 18.47 15.84
C PRO A 135 1.57 17.49 16.89
N GLY A 136 2.48 16.79 17.55
CA GLY A 136 2.15 15.88 18.64
C GLY A 136 2.81 14.50 18.49
N PRO A 137 2.93 13.77 19.61
CA PRO A 137 3.45 12.41 19.61
C PRO A 137 2.44 11.44 18.97
N LEU A 138 2.93 10.28 18.54
CA LEU A 138 2.07 9.17 18.21
C LEU A 138 1.37 8.64 19.49
N PRO A 139 0.14 8.13 19.40
CA PRO A 139 -0.54 7.49 20.52
C PRO A 139 0.33 6.41 21.16
N ALA A 140 0.26 6.32 22.50
CA ALA A 140 1.00 5.32 23.25
C ALA A 140 0.61 3.90 22.77
N GLY A 141 1.60 3.01 22.64
CA GLY A 141 1.40 1.64 22.19
C GLY A 141 1.10 1.47 20.69
N LEU A 142 0.82 2.55 19.94
CA LEU A 142 0.50 2.44 18.52
C LEU A 142 1.60 1.73 17.74
N VAL A 143 2.85 2.16 17.91
CA VAL A 143 3.99 1.59 17.17
C VAL A 143 4.11 0.09 17.39
N ALA A 144 4.04 -0.37 18.64
CA ALA A 144 4.06 -1.79 18.97
C ALA A 144 2.88 -2.54 18.32
N GLY A 145 1.70 -1.93 18.29
CA GLY A 145 0.54 -2.48 17.60
C GLY A 145 0.72 -2.57 16.09
N LEU A 146 1.34 -1.57 15.46
CA LEU A 146 1.66 -1.60 14.02
C LEU A 146 2.70 -2.66 13.68
N GLN A 147 3.71 -2.86 14.55
CA GLN A 147 4.71 -3.92 14.41
C GLN A 147 4.08 -5.30 14.51
N HIS A 148 3.18 -5.50 15.48
CA HIS A 148 2.41 -6.73 15.62
C HIS A 148 1.55 -7.02 14.37
N ASP A 149 0.88 -6.00 13.83
CA ASP A 149 0.07 -6.13 12.62
C ASP A 149 0.91 -6.49 11.39
N ALA A 150 2.09 -5.90 11.25
CA ALA A 150 3.00 -6.25 10.16
C ALA A 150 3.46 -7.71 10.27
N LEU A 151 3.81 -8.15 11.48
CA LEU A 151 4.25 -9.52 11.77
C LEU A 151 3.15 -10.55 11.47
N ALA A 152 1.90 -10.24 11.80
CA ALA A 152 0.76 -11.11 11.52
C ALA A 152 0.52 -11.36 10.02
N GLU A 153 1.06 -10.49 9.14
CA GLU A 153 1.03 -10.65 7.68
C GLU A 153 2.37 -11.13 7.10
N GLY A 154 3.30 -11.59 7.95
CA GLY A 154 4.62 -12.10 7.53
C GLY A 154 5.60 -11.01 7.07
N ALA A 155 5.46 -9.80 7.61
CA ALA A 155 6.35 -8.67 7.36
C ALA A 155 6.86 -8.10 8.69
N THR A 156 7.91 -7.29 8.65
CA THR A 156 8.49 -6.63 9.81
C THR A 156 8.46 -5.12 9.63
N LEU A 157 7.97 -4.39 10.62
CA LEU A 157 8.01 -2.93 10.63
C LEU A 157 9.12 -2.45 11.57
N VAL A 158 10.15 -1.81 11.02
CA VAL A 158 11.30 -1.29 11.77
C VAL A 158 11.22 0.23 11.83
N LEU A 159 11.28 0.78 13.05
CA LEU A 159 11.41 2.23 13.22
C LEU A 159 12.84 2.69 12.92
N VAL A 160 12.94 3.85 12.27
CA VAL A 160 14.18 4.58 12.06
C VAL A 160 14.23 5.74 13.06
N ASP A 161 14.51 5.41 14.31
CA ASP A 161 14.48 6.33 15.46
C ASP A 161 15.85 6.92 15.79
N ARG A 162 16.97 6.28 15.37
CA ARG A 162 18.31 6.79 15.57
C ARG A 162 18.62 7.92 14.57
N PRO A 163 19.08 9.10 15.02
CA PRO A 163 19.36 10.25 14.16
C PRO A 163 20.31 9.93 13.00
N LEU A 164 21.38 9.17 13.25
CA LEU A 164 22.34 8.76 12.22
C LEU A 164 21.68 7.87 11.15
N ALA A 165 20.86 6.89 11.56
CA ALA A 165 20.14 6.01 10.63
C ALA A 165 19.15 6.82 9.75
N TYR A 166 18.45 7.79 10.34
CA TYR A 166 17.58 8.68 9.59
C TYR A 166 18.36 9.54 8.58
N GLN A 167 19.50 10.11 8.98
CA GLN A 167 20.35 10.90 8.09
C GLN A 167 20.87 10.07 6.92
N GLN A 168 21.31 8.84 7.18
CA GLN A 168 21.75 7.90 6.14
C GLN A 168 20.61 7.60 5.16
N LEU A 169 19.42 7.28 5.67
CA LEU A 169 18.24 7.03 4.86
C LEU A 169 17.87 8.25 4.00
N ALA A 170 17.85 9.45 4.59
CA ALA A 170 17.53 10.68 3.89
C ALA A 170 18.58 11.02 2.81
N GLY A 171 19.86 10.75 3.07
CA GLY A 171 20.94 10.90 2.10
C GLY A 171 20.79 9.98 0.89
N ILE A 172 20.52 8.68 1.12
CA ILE A 172 20.30 7.70 0.05
C ILE A 172 19.07 8.07 -0.77
N ALA A 173 17.97 8.40 -0.10
CA ALA A 173 16.72 8.80 -0.76
C ALA A 173 16.91 10.10 -1.57
N GLY A 174 17.68 11.05 -1.06
CA GLY A 174 18.02 12.30 -1.74
C GLY A 174 18.84 12.09 -3.01
N ALA A 175 19.73 11.10 -3.02
CA ALA A 175 20.56 10.76 -4.17
C ALA A 175 19.81 9.99 -5.27
N ALA A 176 18.82 9.18 -4.90
CA ALA A 176 18.03 8.39 -5.86
C ALA A 176 17.05 9.25 -6.69
N GLY A 177 16.50 10.31 -6.10
CA GLY A 177 15.48 11.14 -6.74
C GLY A 177 15.91 11.87 -8.02
N PRO A 178 17.07 12.60 -8.07
CA PRO A 178 17.45 13.41 -9.22
C PRO A 178 17.52 12.66 -10.54
N ARG A 179 17.95 11.41 -10.55
CA ARG A 179 18.04 10.61 -11.79
C ARG A 179 16.67 10.34 -12.40
N GLN A 180 15.68 10.04 -11.58
CA GLN A 180 14.32 9.81 -12.04
C GLN A 180 13.61 11.11 -12.42
N ASP A 181 13.88 12.20 -11.68
CA ASP A 181 13.30 13.52 -11.96
C ASP A 181 13.85 14.13 -13.27
N GLN A 182 15.00 13.68 -13.75
CA GLN A 182 15.59 14.10 -15.04
C GLN A 182 15.19 13.19 -16.21
N ASP A 183 14.60 12.01 -15.97
CA ASP A 183 14.11 11.14 -17.03
C ASP A 183 12.77 11.66 -17.60
N PRO A 184 12.73 12.11 -18.89
CA PRO A 184 11.51 12.63 -19.49
C PRO A 184 10.35 11.63 -19.49
N LEU A 185 10.65 10.33 -19.59
CA LEU A 185 9.63 9.28 -19.60
C LEU A 185 9.05 9.04 -18.20
N ALA A 186 9.89 9.10 -17.16
CA ALA A 186 9.42 9.06 -15.77
C ALA A 186 8.56 10.29 -15.45
N GLN A 187 8.96 11.49 -15.91
CA GLN A 187 8.15 12.69 -15.77
C GLN A 187 6.80 12.59 -16.50
N ALA A 188 6.78 12.06 -17.73
CA ALA A 188 5.54 11.86 -18.49
C ALA A 188 4.59 10.89 -17.75
N GLU A 189 5.14 9.85 -17.13
CA GLU A 189 4.37 8.91 -16.31
C GLU A 189 3.79 9.59 -15.06
N VAL A 190 4.59 10.36 -14.33
CA VAL A 190 4.12 11.15 -13.17
C VAL A 190 3.02 12.12 -13.61
N ARG A 191 3.17 12.82 -14.74
CA ARG A 191 2.12 13.71 -15.30
C ARG A 191 0.84 12.94 -15.62
N ARG A 192 0.95 11.75 -16.20
CA ARG A 192 -0.20 10.88 -16.51
C ARG A 192 -0.99 10.53 -15.25
N TRP A 193 -0.31 10.28 -14.14
CA TRP A 193 -0.94 9.87 -12.88
C TRP A 193 -1.21 11.04 -11.90
N SER A 194 -0.86 12.27 -12.25
CA SER A 194 -1.15 13.48 -11.47
C SER A 194 -2.25 14.29 -12.14
N ARG A 195 -3.43 14.36 -11.51
CA ARG A 195 -4.61 15.04 -12.07
C ARG A 195 -4.62 16.51 -11.66
N ALA A 196 -4.36 17.43 -12.61
CA ALA A 196 -4.33 18.86 -12.37
C ALA A 196 -5.73 19.46 -12.15
N ALA A 197 -6.76 18.91 -12.77
CA ALA A 197 -8.13 19.40 -12.68
C ALA A 197 -9.06 18.38 -12.04
N ALA A 198 -10.14 18.84 -11.42
CA ALA A 198 -11.27 18.01 -11.06
C ALA A 198 -11.90 17.44 -12.35
N GLY A 199 -12.01 16.11 -12.42
CA GLY A 199 -12.55 15.42 -13.58
C GLY A 199 -13.18 14.10 -13.20
N PRO A 200 -13.81 13.36 -14.12
CA PRO A 200 -14.48 12.10 -13.86
C PRO A 200 -13.51 10.96 -13.53
N ALA A 201 -12.20 11.16 -13.72
CA ALA A 201 -11.20 10.14 -13.44
C ALA A 201 -11.16 9.79 -11.95
N ARG A 202 -11.30 8.50 -11.67
CA ARG A 202 -11.30 7.94 -10.31
C ARG A 202 -9.98 7.21 -9.99
N ASP A 203 -8.93 7.50 -10.73
CA ASP A 203 -7.56 7.02 -10.55
C ASP A 203 -6.57 8.19 -10.61
N GLY A 204 -5.30 7.93 -10.34
CA GLY A 204 -4.29 8.96 -10.23
C GLY A 204 -4.42 9.77 -8.94
N ILE A 205 -3.53 10.75 -8.78
CA ILE A 205 -3.48 11.63 -7.62
C ILE A 205 -4.19 12.95 -7.98
N PRO A 206 -5.34 13.26 -7.38
CA PRO A 206 -6.05 14.51 -7.68
C PRO A 206 -5.30 15.72 -7.08
N ALA A 207 -5.54 16.90 -7.64
CA ALA A 207 -4.86 18.14 -7.26
C ALA A 207 -4.90 18.44 -5.75
N HIS A 208 -6.05 18.21 -5.10
CA HIS A 208 -6.19 18.44 -3.66
C HIS A 208 -5.36 17.50 -2.79
N ALA A 209 -4.94 16.35 -3.34
CA ALA A 209 -4.11 15.35 -2.68
C ALA A 209 -2.65 15.36 -3.17
N LEU A 210 -2.27 16.33 -4.01
CA LEU A 210 -0.87 16.52 -4.37
C LEU A 210 -0.09 16.98 -3.14
N PRO A 211 1.13 16.44 -2.93
CA PRO A 211 1.99 16.97 -1.88
C PRO A 211 2.29 18.44 -2.21
N ALA A 212 2.35 19.25 -1.17
CA ALA A 212 2.92 20.57 -1.32
C ALA A 212 4.35 20.41 -1.86
N THR A 213 4.71 21.14 -2.91
CA THR A 213 6.06 21.11 -3.47
C THR A 213 7.03 21.56 -2.40
N ALA A 214 7.59 20.58 -1.69
CA ALA A 214 8.65 20.87 -0.75
C ALA A 214 9.94 21.02 -1.55
N ALA A 215 10.51 22.21 -1.56
CA ALA A 215 11.92 22.33 -1.91
C ALA A 215 12.68 21.22 -1.16
N ARG A 216 13.49 20.44 -1.88
CA ARG A 216 14.31 19.38 -1.26
C ARG A 216 15.08 20.00 -0.12
N ARG A 217 14.77 19.59 1.11
CA ARG A 217 15.45 20.09 2.31
C ARG A 217 16.55 19.11 2.66
N PRO A 218 17.81 19.57 2.79
CA PRO A 218 18.89 18.74 3.27
C PRO A 218 18.50 18.04 4.58
N GLY A 219 18.85 16.75 4.70
CA GLY A 219 18.57 15.98 5.91
C GLY A 219 17.10 15.56 6.11
N ARG A 220 16.26 15.70 5.09
CA ARG A 220 14.86 15.23 5.10
C ARG A 220 14.63 14.20 4.01
N LEU A 221 13.74 13.24 4.28
CA LEU A 221 13.26 12.33 3.24
C LEU A 221 12.55 13.16 2.15
N PRO A 222 13.02 13.07 0.89
CA PRO A 222 12.39 13.79 -0.20
C PRO A 222 11.01 13.20 -0.49
N GLN A 223 10.08 14.06 -0.83
CA GLN A 223 8.82 13.65 -1.47
C GLN A 223 8.99 13.73 -2.98
N ARG A 224 8.35 12.82 -3.71
CA ARG A 224 8.29 12.90 -5.17
C ARG A 224 7.60 14.20 -5.60
N ASP A 225 8.18 14.88 -6.57
CA ASP A 225 7.54 16.05 -7.19
C ASP A 225 6.45 15.58 -8.16
N PHE A 226 5.21 15.67 -7.73
CA PHE A 226 4.04 15.42 -8.57
C PHE A 226 3.56 16.68 -9.28
N ASP A 227 4.06 17.85 -8.90
CA ASP A 227 3.69 19.13 -9.51
C ASP A 227 4.39 19.35 -10.84
N LEU A 228 5.66 18.97 -10.94
CA LEU A 228 6.50 19.12 -12.12
C LEU A 228 6.45 20.55 -12.70
N GLY A 229 6.47 21.55 -11.84
CA GLY A 229 6.45 22.97 -12.21
C GLY A 229 5.11 23.52 -12.69
N ARG A 230 3.99 22.79 -12.49
CA ARG A 230 2.65 23.24 -12.94
C ARG A 230 1.98 24.23 -11.98
N GLY A 231 2.56 24.48 -10.81
CA GLY A 231 2.02 25.43 -9.82
C GLY A 231 0.73 24.97 -9.15
N ILE A 232 0.43 23.66 -9.18
CA ILE A 232 -0.81 23.09 -8.63
C ILE A 232 -0.67 22.82 -7.14
N ALA A 233 0.55 22.53 -6.70
CA ALA A 233 0.87 22.21 -5.32
C ALA A 233 1.05 23.47 -4.47
N ARG A 234 0.51 23.49 -3.26
CA ARG A 234 0.70 24.59 -2.31
C ARG A 234 2.00 24.42 -1.53
N LEU A 235 2.81 25.47 -1.46
CA LEU A 235 4.04 25.45 -0.67
C LEU A 235 3.73 25.41 0.83
N PRO A 236 4.29 24.49 1.61
CA PRO A 236 4.19 24.54 3.05
C PRO A 236 5.19 25.53 3.61
N SER A 237 4.76 26.45 4.47
CA SER A 237 5.62 27.34 5.24
C SER A 237 5.98 26.72 6.61
N GLY A 238 7.24 26.85 7.06
CA GLY A 238 7.72 26.47 8.42
C GLY A 238 8.40 25.09 8.55
N GLY A 239 9.19 24.90 9.59
CA GLY A 239 9.91 23.70 9.95
C GLY A 239 9.18 22.89 11.01
N ALA A 240 8.61 21.74 10.68
CA ALA A 240 8.15 20.78 11.67
C ALA A 240 9.24 19.72 11.94
N PRO A 241 9.31 19.10 13.11
CA PRO A 241 10.21 17.98 13.37
C PRO A 241 9.91 16.84 12.38
N PRO A 242 10.89 15.93 12.08
CA PRO A 242 10.63 14.79 11.24
C PRO A 242 9.55 13.91 11.88
N PRO A 243 8.55 13.46 11.10
CA PRO A 243 7.57 12.50 11.58
C PRO A 243 8.22 11.15 11.88
N ALA A 244 7.56 10.30 12.64
CA ALA A 244 8.05 8.95 12.91
C ALA A 244 8.26 8.21 11.59
N THR A 245 9.47 7.72 11.36
CA THR A 245 9.85 7.06 10.11
C THR A 245 10.01 5.56 10.34
N ALA A 246 9.46 4.76 9.44
CA ALA A 246 9.54 3.30 9.51
C ALA A 246 9.82 2.69 8.14
N VAL A 247 10.40 1.50 8.16
CA VAL A 247 10.63 0.65 6.97
C VAL A 247 9.85 -0.64 7.15
N LEU A 248 9.00 -0.97 6.19
CA LEU A 248 8.33 -2.26 6.11
C LEU A 248 9.22 -3.22 5.33
N LEU A 249 9.51 -4.37 5.91
CA LEU A 249 10.43 -5.39 5.39
C LEU A 249 9.70 -6.72 5.18
N THR A 250 10.22 -7.51 4.24
CA THR A 250 9.94 -8.94 4.12
C THR A 250 11.24 -9.75 4.18
N SER A 251 11.15 -11.03 4.55
CA SER A 251 12.31 -11.93 4.61
C SER A 251 12.93 -12.20 3.25
N GLY A 252 12.12 -12.25 2.18
CA GLY A 252 12.53 -12.39 0.79
C GLY A 252 12.12 -11.19 -0.07
N ASP A 253 12.53 -11.20 -1.34
CA ASP A 253 12.21 -10.16 -2.34
C ASP A 253 11.64 -10.81 -3.63
N ARG A 254 10.65 -11.69 -3.45
CA ARG A 254 9.95 -12.41 -4.52
C ARG A 254 8.48 -12.00 -4.58
N ARG A 255 7.78 -12.43 -5.61
CA ARG A 255 6.37 -12.10 -5.85
C ARG A 255 5.45 -12.36 -4.65
N ALA A 256 5.63 -13.51 -3.96
CA ALA A 256 4.86 -13.82 -2.76
C ALA A 256 5.16 -12.84 -1.61
N ASP A 257 6.43 -12.42 -1.47
CA ASP A 257 6.85 -11.47 -0.43
C ASP A 257 6.29 -10.07 -0.71
N TRP A 258 6.22 -9.65 -1.98
CA TRP A 258 5.60 -8.38 -2.37
C TRP A 258 4.09 -8.36 -2.08
N LEU A 259 3.40 -9.49 -2.31
CA LEU A 259 1.98 -9.63 -1.93
C LEU A 259 1.79 -9.59 -0.40
N ARG A 260 2.67 -10.24 0.38
CA ARG A 260 2.66 -10.16 1.84
C ARG A 260 2.93 -8.74 2.33
N ALA A 261 3.93 -8.06 1.77
CA ALA A 261 4.22 -6.66 2.08
C ALA A 261 3.01 -5.75 1.85
N GLY A 262 2.25 -5.99 0.78
CA GLY A 262 1.02 -5.24 0.49
C GLY A 262 -0.08 -5.49 1.51
N GLN A 263 -0.28 -6.74 1.92
CA GLN A 263 -1.24 -7.10 2.96
C GLN A 263 -0.87 -6.44 4.30
N ALA A 264 0.40 -6.55 4.70
CA ALA A 264 0.93 -5.92 5.90
C ALA A 264 0.79 -4.40 5.86
N LEU A 265 1.15 -3.78 4.73
CA LEU A 265 1.01 -2.33 4.53
C LEU A 265 -0.43 -1.89 4.77
N HIS A 266 -1.41 -2.54 4.16
CA HIS A 266 -2.81 -2.13 4.29
C HIS A 266 -3.32 -2.30 5.71
N ARG A 267 -2.98 -3.39 6.39
CA ARG A 267 -3.33 -3.65 7.78
C ARG A 267 -2.74 -2.58 8.71
N VAL A 268 -1.46 -2.29 8.58
CA VAL A 268 -0.74 -1.22 9.32
C VAL A 268 -1.41 0.14 9.10
N LEU A 269 -1.71 0.49 7.85
CA LEU A 269 -2.34 1.77 7.51
C LEU A 269 -3.76 1.91 8.06
N LEU A 270 -4.55 0.84 8.08
CA LEU A 270 -5.90 0.84 8.67
C LEU A 270 -5.82 0.99 10.19
N HIS A 271 -4.89 0.29 10.85
CA HIS A 271 -4.69 0.46 12.28
C HIS A 271 -4.27 1.89 12.62
N ALA A 272 -3.29 2.45 11.94
CA ALA A 272 -2.88 3.82 12.16
C ALA A 272 -4.07 4.78 11.97
N ALA A 273 -4.82 4.62 10.88
CA ALA A 273 -5.97 5.46 10.57
C ALA A 273 -7.09 5.36 11.62
N SER A 274 -7.29 4.19 12.25
CA SER A 274 -8.25 4.03 13.34
C SER A 274 -7.94 4.88 14.57
N GLN A 275 -6.70 5.36 14.67
CA GLN A 275 -6.23 6.29 15.72
C GLN A 275 -5.89 7.68 15.17
N TRP A 276 -6.43 8.05 14.01
CA TRP A 276 -6.17 9.32 13.32
C TRP A 276 -4.70 9.61 13.06
N VAL A 277 -3.91 8.56 12.91
CA VAL A 277 -2.54 8.61 12.42
C VAL A 277 -2.51 8.14 10.97
N PHE A 278 -1.88 8.90 10.10
CA PHE A 278 -1.81 8.61 8.69
C PHE A 278 -0.36 8.46 8.24
N ALA A 279 -0.15 7.89 7.06
CA ALA A 279 1.18 7.68 6.51
C ALA A 279 1.40 8.45 5.21
N SER A 280 2.58 9.04 5.10
CA SER A 280 3.20 9.40 3.82
C SER A 280 4.05 8.22 3.35
N LEU A 281 3.92 7.85 2.08
CA LEU A 281 4.64 6.72 1.49
C LEU A 281 5.74 7.24 0.57
N HIS A 282 6.97 6.75 0.77
CA HIS A 282 8.15 7.16 0.03
C HIS A 282 8.68 5.98 -0.79
N THR A 283 8.15 5.78 -2.00
CA THR A 283 8.53 4.64 -2.85
C THR A 283 9.75 4.92 -3.70
N GLN A 284 9.98 6.18 -4.09
CA GLN A 284 10.99 6.58 -5.06
C GLN A 284 12.40 6.00 -4.80
N PRO A 285 12.95 6.02 -3.56
CA PRO A 285 14.26 5.40 -3.31
C PRO A 285 14.24 3.87 -3.36
N LEU A 286 13.05 3.25 -3.34
CA LEU A 286 12.90 1.79 -3.40
C LEU A 286 12.66 1.26 -4.83
N GLU A 287 12.48 2.14 -5.81
CA GLU A 287 12.34 1.80 -7.23
C GLU A 287 13.70 1.38 -7.83
N ASP A 288 14.80 1.91 -7.30
CA ASP A 288 16.16 1.51 -7.67
C ASP A 288 16.64 0.35 -6.76
N ALA A 289 17.01 -0.78 -7.38
CA ALA A 289 17.49 -1.95 -6.66
C ALA A 289 18.75 -1.67 -5.85
N ALA A 290 19.70 -0.90 -6.43
CA ALA A 290 20.94 -0.55 -5.75
C ALA A 290 20.68 0.35 -4.52
N ALA A 291 19.74 1.29 -4.62
CA ALA A 291 19.35 2.12 -3.48
C ALA A 291 18.65 1.29 -2.40
N ARG A 292 17.82 0.28 -2.76
CA ARG A 292 17.23 -0.65 -1.78
C ARG A 292 18.30 -1.44 -1.03
N ASP A 293 19.29 -1.99 -1.74
CA ASP A 293 20.39 -2.74 -1.13
C ASP A 293 21.25 -1.86 -0.22
N LEU A 294 21.48 -0.61 -0.64
CA LEU A 294 22.20 0.37 0.16
C LEU A 294 21.41 0.73 1.44
N ILE A 295 20.11 0.93 1.36
CA ILE A 295 19.24 1.16 2.54
C ILE A 295 19.34 -0.05 3.48
N ARG A 296 19.20 -1.26 2.93
CA ARG A 296 19.27 -2.50 3.71
C ARG A 296 20.59 -2.61 4.47
N SER A 297 21.72 -2.42 3.78
CA SER A 297 23.06 -2.57 4.36
C SER A 297 23.40 -1.46 5.36
N ARG A 298 23.12 -0.18 5.01
CA ARG A 298 23.48 0.96 5.87
C ARG A 298 22.66 1.03 7.15
N LEU A 299 21.41 0.60 7.11
CA LEU A 299 20.55 0.54 8.28
C LEU A 299 20.61 -0.82 9.00
N ALA A 300 21.43 -1.76 8.53
CA ALA A 300 21.54 -3.12 9.06
C ALA A 300 20.17 -3.81 9.19
N LEU A 301 19.32 -3.69 8.17
CA LEU A 301 17.97 -4.24 8.20
C LEU A 301 17.96 -5.77 8.03
N PRO A 302 17.15 -6.50 8.82
CA PRO A 302 17.14 -7.97 8.79
C PRO A 302 16.41 -8.57 7.57
N GLY A 303 15.80 -7.73 6.73
CA GLY A 303 15.02 -8.15 5.56
C GLY A 303 15.13 -7.17 4.41
N HIS A 304 14.33 -7.41 3.37
CA HIS A 304 14.30 -6.60 2.17
C HIS A 304 13.34 -5.41 2.33
N PRO A 305 13.77 -4.15 2.13
CA PRO A 305 12.93 -2.97 2.22
C PRO A 305 11.83 -2.99 1.14
N GLN A 306 10.57 -2.98 1.55
CA GLN A 306 9.42 -2.99 0.65
C GLN A 306 8.69 -1.64 0.61
N MET A 307 8.65 -0.91 1.74
CA MET A 307 8.01 0.40 1.82
C MET A 307 8.67 1.28 2.89
N LEU A 308 8.85 2.55 2.57
CA LEU A 308 9.21 3.59 3.54
C LEU A 308 7.96 4.38 3.91
N LEU A 309 7.73 4.56 5.22
CA LEU A 309 6.59 5.26 5.76
C LEU A 309 7.06 6.39 6.69
N GLN A 310 6.38 7.53 6.58
CA GLN A 310 6.40 8.54 7.63
C GLN A 310 5.00 8.63 8.23
N LEU A 311 4.91 8.50 9.56
CA LEU A 311 3.68 8.42 10.32
C LEU A 311 3.50 9.68 11.17
N GLY A 312 2.29 10.21 11.19
CA GLY A 312 1.96 11.36 12.03
C GLY A 312 0.46 11.58 12.15
N PRO A 313 0.03 12.33 13.17
CA PRO A 313 -1.36 12.74 13.32
C PRO A 313 -1.80 13.65 12.17
N ALA A 314 -3.10 13.59 11.81
CA ALA A 314 -3.71 14.56 10.93
C ALA A 314 -5.11 14.89 11.41
N THR A 315 -5.52 16.16 11.21
CA THR A 315 -6.80 16.68 11.67
C THR A 315 -7.96 16.42 10.71
N ALA A 316 -7.65 16.05 9.47
CA ALA A 316 -8.65 15.77 8.45
C ALA A 316 -8.20 14.60 7.57
N ALA A 317 -9.16 13.81 7.12
CA ALA A 317 -8.96 12.77 6.11
C ALA A 317 -9.20 13.36 4.71
N SER A 318 -8.33 12.99 3.76
CA SER A 318 -8.44 13.39 2.35
C SER A 318 -8.37 12.15 1.45
N PRO A 319 -9.39 11.29 1.47
CA PRO A 319 -9.38 10.07 0.68
C PRO A 319 -9.44 10.38 -0.82
N THR A 320 -8.73 9.58 -1.60
CA THR A 320 -8.78 9.65 -3.06
C THR A 320 -9.88 8.75 -3.62
N ALA A 321 -10.46 9.14 -4.75
CA ALA A 321 -11.49 8.34 -5.42
C ALA A 321 -10.95 6.95 -5.83
N ARG A 322 -11.88 6.02 -6.02
CA ARG A 322 -11.60 4.67 -6.54
C ARG A 322 -12.45 4.41 -7.77
N ARG A 323 -11.83 3.80 -8.80
CA ARG A 323 -12.58 3.30 -9.96
C ARG A 323 -13.37 2.05 -9.60
N ARG A 324 -14.41 1.75 -10.34
CA ARG A 324 -15.03 0.41 -10.28
C ARG A 324 -14.01 -0.57 -10.90
N PRO A 325 -13.57 -1.62 -10.19
CA PRO A 325 -12.66 -2.60 -10.75
C PRO A 325 -13.31 -3.31 -11.94
N ALA A 326 -12.54 -3.50 -13.00
CA ALA A 326 -12.96 -4.29 -14.15
C ALA A 326 -12.66 -5.77 -13.93
N GLU A 327 -13.37 -6.64 -14.63
CA GLU A 327 -12.99 -8.04 -14.76
C GLU A 327 -11.68 -8.18 -15.55
N PRO A 328 -10.91 -9.27 -15.35
CA PRO A 328 -9.73 -9.54 -16.16
C PRO A 328 -10.14 -9.72 -17.62
N ASP A 329 -9.29 -9.27 -18.55
CA ASP A 329 -9.38 -9.68 -19.93
C ASP A 329 -9.32 -11.21 -19.97
N GLY A 330 -10.06 -11.87 -20.84
CA GLY A 330 -10.19 -13.33 -20.90
C GLY A 330 -8.87 -14.10 -20.82
N PRO A 331 -8.92 -15.43 -20.76
CA PRO A 331 -7.76 -16.30 -20.50
C PRO A 331 -6.60 -16.04 -21.40
#